data_3cc873882670e8f7add552415a4a338b
#
_entry.id   3cc873882670e8f7add552415a4a338b
#
_cell.length_a   1.000
_cell.length_b   1.000
_cell.length_c   1.000
_cell.angle_alpha   90.00
_cell.angle_beta   90.00
_cell.angle_gamma   90.00
#
_symmetry.space_group_name_H-M   'P 1'
#
loop_
_entity.id
_entity.type
_entity.pdbx_description
1 polymer ?
#
loop_
_entity_poly.entity_id
_entity_poly.type
_entity_poly.pdbx_seq_one_letter_code
_entity_poly.pdbx_strand_id
1 'polypeptide(L)'
;GVDDLTTRTLNQLEGVLPRPPGLSPQGGQAHDLRDVPLGRLGVADLRVLIAEQQGLAYVVPLALDILSKDPDASGGRFAGDLLASVERLPSGFWITHPPLRHRIERIQAKRWPE
;
A
#
# COMPACT_ATOMS: atom_id res chain seq x y z
N GLY A 1 6.08 -9.66 -19.86
CA GLY A 1 5.81 -10.71 -18.90
C GLY A 1 5.00 -10.24 -17.74
N VAL A 2 4.57 -11.18 -16.96
CA VAL A 2 3.70 -10.89 -15.81
C VAL A 2 4.40 -10.07 -14.72
N ASP A 3 5.71 -10.00 -14.76
CA ASP A 3 6.49 -9.31 -13.74
C ASP A 3 6.75 -7.83 -14.06
N ASP A 4 6.21 -7.35 -15.17
CA ASP A 4 6.52 -6.00 -15.64
C ASP A 4 6.14 -4.92 -14.64
N LEU A 5 5.06 -5.10 -13.87
CA LEU A 5 4.64 -4.11 -12.88
C LEU A 5 5.65 -3.98 -11.75
N THR A 6 6.31 -5.08 -11.34
CA THR A 6 7.27 -5.01 -10.25
C THR A 6 8.55 -4.27 -10.62
N THR A 7 8.85 -4.15 -11.92
CA THR A 7 10.02 -3.40 -12.39
C THR A 7 9.70 -1.93 -12.64
N ARG A 8 8.43 -1.54 -12.55
CA ARG A 8 7.99 -0.18 -12.81
C ARG A 8 7.77 0.59 -11.52
N THR A 9 7.85 1.91 -11.64
CA THR A 9 7.61 2.82 -10.52
C THR A 9 6.22 3.44 -10.65
N LEU A 10 5.70 4.00 -9.55
CA LEU A 10 4.43 4.72 -9.61
C LEU A 10 4.51 5.90 -10.58
N ASN A 11 5.65 6.58 -10.63
CA ASN A 11 5.82 7.68 -11.58
C ASN A 11 5.72 7.21 -13.03
N GLN A 12 6.16 6.00 -13.32
CA GLN A 12 6.02 5.43 -14.67
C GLN A 12 4.58 5.03 -14.97
N LEU A 13 3.87 4.53 -13.97
CA LEU A 13 2.50 4.02 -14.16
C LEU A 13 1.46 5.13 -14.12
N GLU A 14 1.64 6.13 -13.28
CA GLU A 14 0.67 7.21 -13.06
C GLU A 14 1.12 8.57 -13.60
N GLY A 15 2.37 8.69 -13.97
CA GLY A 15 2.96 9.96 -14.36
C GLY A 15 3.70 10.62 -13.21
N VAL A 16 4.70 11.41 -13.56
CA VAL A 16 5.51 12.14 -12.57
C VAL A 16 4.70 13.29 -12.00
N LEU A 17 4.65 13.38 -10.67
CA LEU A 17 3.96 14.47 -9.98
C LEU A 17 4.98 15.48 -9.47
N PRO A 18 4.71 16.78 -9.63
CA PRO A 18 5.59 17.81 -9.04
C PRO A 18 5.57 17.69 -7.52
N ARG A 19 6.72 17.95 -6.89
CA ARG A 19 6.80 17.91 -5.43
C ARG A 19 6.11 19.14 -4.85
N PRO A 20 4.98 18.99 -4.13
CA PRO A 20 4.31 20.15 -3.54
C PRO A 20 5.16 20.78 -2.44
N PRO A 21 5.06 22.10 -2.24
CA PRO A 21 5.72 22.71 -1.10
C PRO A 21 5.02 22.34 0.20
N GLY A 22 5.76 22.33 1.30
CA GLY A 22 5.17 22.11 2.62
C GLY A 22 4.81 20.68 2.95
N LEU A 23 5.37 19.69 2.24
CA LEU A 23 5.14 18.30 2.57
C LEU A 23 5.71 17.98 3.97
N SER A 24 4.94 17.18 4.74
CA SER A 24 5.46 16.60 5.98
C SER A 24 6.61 15.64 5.63
N PRO A 25 7.45 15.25 6.62
CA PRO A 25 8.49 14.26 6.37
C PRO A 25 7.93 12.97 5.76
N GLN A 26 6.79 12.48 6.24
CA GLN A 26 6.17 11.28 5.69
C GLN A 26 5.65 11.51 4.28
N GLY A 27 5.04 12.68 4.01
CA GLY A 27 4.57 13.02 2.68
C GLY A 27 5.72 13.10 1.68
N GLY A 28 6.86 13.66 2.10
CA GLY A 28 8.06 13.70 1.28
C GLY A 28 8.62 12.32 1.01
N GLN A 29 8.62 11.45 2.02
CA GLN A 29 9.05 10.07 1.87
C GLN A 29 8.16 9.32 0.87
N ALA A 30 6.84 9.49 0.98
CA ALA A 30 5.92 8.86 0.04
C ALA A 30 6.18 9.35 -1.39
N HIS A 31 6.43 10.64 -1.55
CA HIS A 31 6.73 11.20 -2.86
C HIS A 31 8.00 10.58 -3.46
N ASP A 32 9.04 10.41 -2.64
CA ASP A 32 10.30 9.79 -3.09
C ASP A 32 10.11 8.32 -3.46
N LEU A 33 9.24 7.62 -2.75
CA LEU A 33 8.96 6.21 -3.02
C LEU A 33 8.26 5.99 -4.36
N ARG A 34 7.65 7.01 -4.93
CA ARG A 34 7.05 6.91 -6.25
C ARG A 34 8.07 6.63 -7.35
N ASP A 35 9.35 6.83 -7.06
CA ASP A 35 10.44 6.58 -8.00
C ASP A 35 11.17 5.26 -7.73
N VAL A 36 10.64 4.44 -6.82
CA VAL A 36 11.22 3.14 -6.49
C VAL A 36 10.39 2.05 -7.18
N PRO A 37 11.03 1.07 -7.85
CA PRO A 37 10.29 -0.04 -8.48
C PRO A 37 9.40 -0.75 -7.47
N LEU A 38 8.17 -1.08 -7.89
CA LEU A 38 7.18 -1.67 -6.99
C LEU A 38 7.70 -2.94 -6.28
N GLY A 39 8.47 -3.75 -6.98
CA GLY A 39 9.02 -4.98 -6.41
C GLY A 39 10.06 -4.76 -5.33
N ARG A 40 10.55 -3.54 -5.18
CA ARG A 40 11.53 -3.18 -4.16
C ARG A 40 10.92 -2.51 -2.93
N LEU A 41 9.62 -2.25 -2.97
CA LEU A 41 8.95 -1.62 -1.83
C LEU A 41 8.80 -2.63 -0.71
N GLY A 42 9.32 -2.30 0.47
CA GLY A 42 9.18 -3.10 1.67
C GLY A 42 7.89 -2.77 2.40
N VAL A 43 7.62 -3.50 3.49
CA VAL A 43 6.40 -3.30 4.28
C VAL A 43 6.31 -1.86 4.79
N ALA A 44 7.41 -1.31 5.29
CA ALA A 44 7.44 0.07 5.78
C ALA A 44 7.10 1.07 4.67
N ASP A 45 7.61 0.83 3.46
CA ASP A 45 7.38 1.70 2.32
C ASP A 45 5.90 1.67 1.90
N LEU A 46 5.33 0.46 1.83
CA LEU A 46 3.92 0.30 1.48
C LEU A 46 3.02 1.00 2.51
N ARG A 47 3.36 0.87 3.79
CA ARG A 47 2.62 1.53 4.86
C ARG A 47 2.61 3.06 4.67
N VAL A 48 3.75 3.64 4.33
CA VAL A 48 3.86 5.09 4.11
C VAL A 48 3.02 5.51 2.90
N LEU A 49 3.15 4.79 1.78
CA LEU A 49 2.38 5.12 0.58
C LEU A 49 0.88 5.02 0.81
N ILE A 50 0.43 4.01 1.55
CA ILE A 50 -0.98 3.83 1.86
C ILE A 50 -1.48 4.95 2.78
N ALA A 51 -0.70 5.31 3.81
CA ALA A 51 -1.06 6.38 4.73
C ALA A 51 -1.20 7.72 4.00
N GLU A 52 -0.36 7.96 3.00
CA GLU A 52 -0.40 9.19 2.19
C GLU A 52 -1.30 9.04 0.97
N GLN A 53 -1.96 7.90 0.81
CA GLN A 53 -2.88 7.60 -0.29
C GLN A 53 -2.24 7.80 -1.67
N GLN A 54 -0.99 7.35 -1.81
CA GLN A 54 -0.25 7.43 -3.07
C GLN A 54 -0.27 6.09 -3.79
N GLY A 55 -0.70 6.11 -5.06
CA GLY A 55 -0.65 4.92 -5.91
C GLY A 55 -1.46 3.74 -5.40
N LEU A 56 -2.58 3.98 -4.75
CA LEU A 56 -3.35 2.93 -4.07
C LEU A 56 -3.73 1.77 -4.98
N ALA A 57 -4.06 2.04 -6.26
CA ALA A 57 -4.45 0.99 -7.19
C ALA A 57 -3.34 -0.06 -7.39
N TYR A 58 -2.09 0.31 -7.18
CA TYR A 58 -0.94 -0.59 -7.33
C TYR A 58 -0.38 -1.03 -5.98
N VAL A 59 -0.40 -0.15 -5.00
CA VAL A 59 0.21 -0.39 -3.68
C VAL A 59 -0.65 -1.31 -2.82
N VAL A 60 -1.96 -1.11 -2.81
CA VAL A 60 -2.85 -1.94 -1.98
C VAL A 60 -2.82 -3.41 -2.38
N PRO A 61 -2.87 -3.79 -3.67
CA PRO A 61 -2.73 -5.20 -4.03
C PRO A 61 -1.43 -5.83 -3.52
N LEU A 62 -0.31 -5.10 -3.55
CA LEU A 62 0.96 -5.59 -3.03
C LEU A 62 0.89 -5.82 -1.53
N ALA A 63 0.29 -4.87 -0.81
CA ALA A 63 0.10 -4.99 0.64
C ALA A 63 -0.78 -6.19 0.98
N LEU A 64 -1.85 -6.40 0.22
CA LEU A 64 -2.76 -7.53 0.46
C LEU A 64 -2.09 -8.87 0.18
N ASP A 65 -1.18 -8.93 -0.81
CA ASP A 65 -0.40 -10.15 -1.06
C ASP A 65 0.45 -10.51 0.16
N ILE A 66 1.09 -9.52 0.76
CA ILE A 66 1.89 -9.74 1.97
C ILE A 66 0.99 -10.16 3.12
N LEU A 67 -0.11 -9.44 3.33
CA LEU A 67 -1.03 -9.69 4.45
C LEU A 67 -1.73 -11.03 4.33
N SER A 68 -1.96 -11.54 3.12
CA SER A 68 -2.58 -12.86 2.95
C SER A 68 -1.68 -13.98 3.46
N LYS A 69 -0.36 -13.74 3.51
CA LYS A 69 0.61 -14.69 4.04
C LYS A 69 0.95 -14.42 5.49
N ASP A 70 0.94 -13.13 5.88
CA ASP A 70 1.29 -12.72 7.24
C ASP A 70 0.45 -11.50 7.64
N PRO A 71 -0.73 -11.72 8.24
CA PRO A 71 -1.58 -10.59 8.66
C PRO A 71 -0.93 -9.68 9.70
N ASP A 72 0.10 -10.16 10.39
CA ASP A 72 0.81 -9.37 11.40
C ASP A 72 2.06 -8.69 10.85
N ALA A 73 2.23 -8.66 9.52
CA ALA A 73 3.38 -8.02 8.90
C ALA A 73 3.57 -6.59 9.44
N SER A 74 4.80 -6.25 9.79
CA SER A 74 5.12 -4.97 10.41
C SER A 74 6.10 -4.15 9.57
N GLY A 75 5.81 -2.87 9.46
CA GLY A 75 6.72 -1.89 8.85
C GLY A 75 7.63 -1.21 9.87
N GLY A 76 7.71 -1.75 11.10
CA GLY A 76 8.63 -1.26 12.12
C GLY A 76 7.98 -0.49 13.26
N ARG A 77 6.67 -0.26 13.22
CA ARG A 77 5.97 0.43 14.31
C ARG A 77 5.41 -0.55 15.35
N PHE A 78 4.61 -1.51 14.87
CA PHE A 78 4.03 -2.55 15.72
C PHE A 78 3.56 -3.68 14.83
N ALA A 79 3.38 -4.86 15.41
CA ALA A 79 2.88 -6.01 14.65
C ALA A 79 1.49 -5.68 14.11
N GLY A 80 1.30 -5.87 12.80
CA GLY A 80 0.03 -5.58 12.16
C GLY A 80 -0.15 -4.14 11.72
N ASP A 81 0.90 -3.30 11.76
CA ASP A 81 0.78 -1.90 11.35
C ASP A 81 0.44 -1.73 9.87
N LEU A 82 0.86 -2.66 9.01
CA LEU A 82 0.49 -2.62 7.60
C LEU A 82 -1.02 -2.83 7.43
N LEU A 83 -1.58 -3.84 8.09
CA LEU A 83 -3.02 -4.09 8.04
C LEU A 83 -3.79 -2.89 8.59
N ALA A 84 -3.34 -2.32 9.70
CA ALA A 84 -3.97 -1.14 10.27
C ALA A 84 -4.00 0.02 9.29
N SER A 85 -2.92 0.22 8.52
CA SER A 85 -2.86 1.28 7.51
C SER A 85 -3.87 1.06 6.40
N VAL A 86 -3.99 -0.18 5.93
CA VAL A 86 -4.96 -0.53 4.89
C VAL A 86 -6.38 -0.34 5.40
N GLU A 87 -6.65 -0.73 6.64
CA GLU A 87 -7.98 -0.60 7.25
C GLU A 87 -8.42 0.85 7.45
N ARG A 88 -7.47 1.78 7.48
CA ARG A 88 -7.77 3.22 7.61
C ARG A 88 -8.16 3.88 6.30
N LEU A 89 -8.06 3.19 5.18
CA LEU A 89 -8.45 3.76 3.89
C LEU A 89 -9.94 4.08 3.90
N PRO A 90 -10.33 5.19 3.23
CA PRO A 90 -11.73 5.60 3.23
C PRO A 90 -12.62 4.55 2.54
N SER A 91 -13.87 4.46 2.97
CA SER A 91 -14.83 3.49 2.44
C SER A 91 -15.00 3.64 0.93
N GLY A 92 -14.87 4.85 0.40
CA GLY A 92 -14.96 5.10 -1.04
C GLY A 92 -13.94 4.30 -1.85
N PHE A 93 -12.73 4.10 -1.30
CA PHE A 93 -11.73 3.28 -1.97
C PHE A 93 -12.23 1.85 -2.14
N TRP A 94 -12.79 1.26 -1.07
CA TRP A 94 -13.25 -0.13 -1.11
C TRP A 94 -14.47 -0.31 -2.01
N ILE A 95 -15.35 0.69 -2.03
CA ILE A 95 -16.55 0.66 -2.88
C ILE A 95 -16.16 0.64 -4.35
N THR A 96 -15.09 1.37 -4.72
CA THR A 96 -14.63 1.43 -6.11
C THR A 96 -13.69 0.29 -6.47
N HIS A 97 -13.29 -0.55 -5.50
CA HIS A 97 -12.37 -1.66 -5.72
C HIS A 97 -12.88 -2.96 -5.07
N PRO A 98 -14.05 -3.48 -5.54
CA PRO A 98 -14.66 -4.66 -4.91
C PRO A 98 -13.75 -5.89 -4.80
N PRO A 99 -12.91 -6.24 -5.79
CA PRO A 99 -12.01 -7.38 -5.64
C PRO A 99 -11.04 -7.22 -4.48
N LEU A 100 -10.56 -6.00 -4.23
CA LEU A 100 -9.65 -5.73 -3.12
C LEU A 100 -10.40 -5.77 -1.79
N ARG A 101 -11.63 -5.32 -1.77
CA ARG A 101 -12.49 -5.40 -0.59
C ARG A 101 -12.67 -6.85 -0.15
N HIS A 102 -12.93 -7.76 -1.08
CA HIS A 102 -13.07 -9.18 -0.77
C HIS A 102 -11.77 -9.74 -0.19
N ARG A 103 -10.64 -9.32 -0.70
CA ARG A 103 -9.34 -9.78 -0.22
C ARG A 103 -9.09 -9.33 1.21
N ILE A 104 -9.36 -8.05 1.54
CA ILE A 104 -9.13 -7.55 2.90
C ILE A 104 -10.08 -8.24 3.89
N GLU A 105 -11.32 -8.49 3.48
CA GLU A 105 -12.28 -9.20 4.34
C GLU A 105 -11.80 -10.62 4.69
N ARG A 106 -11.19 -11.32 3.72
CA ARG A 106 -10.62 -12.65 3.98
C ARG A 106 -9.46 -12.58 4.95
N ILE A 107 -8.62 -11.58 4.83
CA ILE A 107 -7.48 -11.39 5.72
C ILE A 107 -7.97 -11.10 7.14
N GLN A 108 -8.96 -10.23 7.26
CA GLN A 108 -9.57 -9.89 8.56
C GLN A 108 -10.20 -11.13 9.22
N ALA A 109 -10.85 -11.98 8.43
CA ALA A 109 -11.46 -13.19 8.93
C ALA A 109 -10.42 -14.16 9.50
N LYS A 110 -9.23 -14.22 8.90
CA LYS A 110 -8.13 -15.05 9.40
C LYS A 110 -7.56 -14.49 10.69
N ARG A 111 -7.43 -13.16 10.78
CA ARG A 111 -6.81 -12.51 11.94
C ARG A 111 -7.75 -12.51 13.14
N TRP A 112 -9.04 -12.40 12.89
CA TRP A 112 -10.05 -12.30 13.95
C TRP A 112 -11.09 -13.42 13.82
N PRO A 113 -10.65 -14.70 13.89
CA PRO A 113 -11.62 -15.80 13.78
C PRO A 113 -12.56 -15.80 14.99
N GLU A 114 -13.82 -16.07 14.74
CA GLU A 114 -14.80 -16.22 15.80
C GLU A 114 -14.92 -17.66 16.26
#